data_166dbaad592d3dfa54df3c01ce627be9
#
_entry.id   166dbaad592d3dfa54df3c01ce627be9
#
_cell.length_a   1.000
_cell.length_b   1.000
_cell.length_c   1.000
_cell.angle_alpha   90.00
_cell.angle_beta   90.00
_cell.angle_gamma   90.00
#
_symmetry.space_group_name_H-M   'P 1'
#
loop_
_entity.id
_entity.type
_entity.pdbx_description
1 polymer ?
#
loop_
_entity_poly.entity_id
_entity_poly.type
_entity_poly.pdbx_seq_one_letter_code
_entity_poly.pdbx_strand_id
1 'polypeptide(L)'
;ISFDITYGELPTKIHPVVMIGSVISFFKIRFIKIKNRWSGLFLTAATCIASSVSVIILVYLSSFNAFIFFILFTLILSSTFSIKMLLDTAINVETDLKEDIDKARQAVSYLVSRNTDELTEEHIVSATIESLTENITDSYISPVFYFMICSLAGIFIHSYLLLFILILIPFNYRIFNTLDAMVGYKTDELINIGFVPAKIDDILNYIPSRIAGLFVVLSAFCLRFDYKNSYKILKRDARNCPSPNSGFTMASAAGALDIQLIKLDTYILGDNNKNIEINDISSAVKLSKLTILLFTLAIILFIIILYVIL
;
A
#
# COMPACT_ATOMS: atom_id res chain seq x y z
N ILE A 1 -8.37 -6.51 -10.26
CA ILE A 1 -7.38 -5.70 -10.99
C ILE A 1 -8.05 -4.99 -12.15
N SER A 2 -8.60 -5.70 -13.15
CA SER A 2 -9.27 -5.07 -14.30
C SER A 2 -10.37 -4.09 -13.87
N PHE A 3 -11.15 -4.43 -12.83
CA PHE A 3 -12.18 -3.57 -12.28
C PHE A 3 -11.59 -2.25 -11.73
N ASP A 4 -10.54 -2.32 -10.91
CA ASP A 4 -9.89 -1.14 -10.31
C ASP A 4 -9.26 -0.23 -11.38
N ILE A 5 -8.54 -0.81 -12.36
CA ILE A 5 -7.91 -0.04 -13.44
C ILE A 5 -8.96 0.67 -14.31
N THR A 6 -10.11 0.02 -14.57
CA THR A 6 -11.13 0.55 -15.50
C THR A 6 -12.06 1.53 -14.82
N TYR A 7 -12.61 1.15 -13.68
CA TYR A 7 -13.65 1.92 -12.98
C TYR A 7 -13.13 2.71 -11.80
N GLY A 8 -11.93 2.37 -11.28
CA GLY A 8 -11.37 2.93 -10.06
C GLY A 8 -12.02 2.33 -8.81
N GLU A 9 -11.94 3.08 -7.72
CA GLU A 9 -12.49 2.65 -6.44
C GLU A 9 -14.01 2.72 -6.38
N LEU A 10 -14.59 1.93 -5.46
CA LEU A 10 -16.00 1.99 -5.16
C LEU A 10 -16.39 3.36 -4.58
N PRO A 11 -17.63 3.82 -4.79
CA PRO A 11 -18.10 5.05 -4.15
C PRO A 11 -17.89 5.03 -2.63
N THR A 12 -17.44 6.14 -2.05
CA THR A 12 -17.09 6.27 -0.62
C THR A 12 -18.13 5.71 0.34
N LYS A 13 -19.42 5.85 0.02
CA LYS A 13 -20.54 5.37 0.86
C LYS A 13 -20.59 3.85 1.04
N ILE A 14 -20.07 3.10 0.07
CA ILE A 14 -20.10 1.62 0.05
C ILE A 14 -18.69 1.02 0.04
N HIS A 15 -17.65 1.86 0.13
CA HIS A 15 -16.27 1.40 0.06
C HIS A 15 -15.86 0.68 1.37
N PRO A 16 -15.46 -0.60 1.32
CA PRO A 16 -15.13 -1.38 2.53
C PRO A 16 -14.05 -0.72 3.40
N VAL A 17 -13.03 -0.08 2.82
CA VAL A 17 -11.97 0.61 3.59
C VAL A 17 -12.53 1.81 4.35
N VAL A 18 -13.49 2.56 3.77
CA VAL A 18 -14.16 3.67 4.46
C VAL A 18 -15.00 3.14 5.63
N MET A 19 -15.65 1.99 5.44
CA MET A 19 -16.40 1.32 6.51
C MET A 19 -15.44 0.85 7.63
N ILE A 20 -14.29 0.27 7.28
CA ILE A 20 -13.23 -0.08 8.25
C ILE A 20 -12.79 1.17 9.02
N GLY A 21 -12.53 2.28 8.34
CA GLY A 21 -12.15 3.55 8.97
C GLY A 21 -13.20 4.05 9.97
N SER A 22 -14.49 3.89 9.65
CA SER A 22 -15.59 4.23 10.55
C SER A 22 -15.61 3.33 11.81
N VAL A 23 -15.39 2.04 11.65
CA VAL A 23 -15.26 1.07 12.76
C VAL A 23 -14.06 1.40 13.64
N ILE A 24 -12.91 1.73 13.03
CA ILE A 24 -11.71 2.17 13.76
C ILE A 24 -12.02 3.43 14.58
N SER A 25 -12.62 4.44 13.98
CA SER A 25 -12.97 5.70 14.65
C SER A 25 -13.91 5.47 15.84
N PHE A 26 -14.90 4.59 15.68
CA PHE A 26 -15.84 4.23 16.73
C PHE A 26 -15.14 3.58 17.94
N PHE A 27 -14.22 2.66 17.73
CA PHE A 27 -13.50 2.00 18.81
C PHE A 27 -12.34 2.86 19.35
N LYS A 28 -11.67 3.66 18.52
CA LYS A 28 -10.61 4.59 18.92
C LYS A 28 -11.07 5.48 20.08
N ILE A 29 -12.24 6.13 19.95
CA ILE A 29 -12.80 7.02 20.99
C ILE A 29 -12.94 6.32 22.36
N ARG A 30 -13.18 5.02 22.35
CA ARG A 30 -13.34 4.22 23.60
C ARG A 30 -12.00 3.81 24.19
N PHE A 31 -11.11 3.29 23.35
CA PHE A 31 -9.88 2.67 23.81
C PHE A 31 -8.73 3.65 24.00
N ILE A 32 -8.75 4.82 23.37
CA ILE A 32 -7.71 5.85 23.54
C ILE A 32 -7.61 6.33 25.00
N LYS A 33 -8.69 6.20 25.77
CA LYS A 33 -8.73 6.52 27.22
C LYS A 33 -7.86 5.58 28.07
N ILE A 34 -7.53 4.41 27.52
CA ILE A 34 -6.64 3.43 28.14
C ILE A 34 -5.21 3.83 27.78
N LYS A 35 -4.54 4.59 28.64
CA LYS A 35 -3.21 5.20 28.39
C LYS A 35 -2.05 4.20 28.46
N ASN A 36 -2.19 3.03 27.83
CA ASN A 36 -1.16 2.00 27.74
C ASN A 36 -1.32 1.17 26.45
N ARG A 37 -0.36 0.27 26.17
CA ARG A 37 -0.33 -0.53 24.94
C ARG A 37 -1.49 -1.52 24.77
N TRP A 38 -2.21 -1.85 25.83
CA TRP A 38 -3.42 -2.68 25.75
C TRP A 38 -4.53 -1.99 24.94
N SER A 39 -4.55 -0.65 24.94
CA SER A 39 -5.48 0.12 24.10
C SER A 39 -5.35 -0.25 22.63
N GLY A 40 -4.12 -0.38 22.14
CA GLY A 40 -3.85 -0.80 20.74
C GLY A 40 -4.30 -2.24 20.46
N LEU A 41 -4.05 -3.15 21.40
CA LEU A 41 -4.49 -4.53 21.26
C LEU A 41 -6.02 -4.64 21.21
N PHE A 42 -6.73 -3.94 22.10
CA PHE A 42 -8.20 -3.94 22.13
C PHE A 42 -8.78 -3.29 20.88
N LEU A 43 -8.21 -2.15 20.42
CA LEU A 43 -8.62 -1.51 19.18
C LEU A 43 -8.48 -2.46 17.99
N THR A 44 -7.30 -3.08 17.86
CA THR A 44 -7.00 -3.99 16.74
C THR A 44 -7.94 -5.19 16.76
N ALA A 45 -8.07 -5.86 17.90
CA ALA A 45 -8.93 -7.04 18.04
C ALA A 45 -10.40 -6.71 17.76
N ALA A 46 -10.93 -5.62 18.34
CA ALA A 46 -12.32 -5.22 18.14
C ALA A 46 -12.59 -4.85 16.67
N THR A 47 -11.68 -4.14 16.03
CA THR A 47 -11.82 -3.78 14.61
C THR A 47 -11.78 -5.02 13.72
N CYS A 48 -10.79 -5.90 13.91
CA CYS A 48 -10.67 -7.13 13.14
C CYS A 48 -11.90 -8.04 13.31
N ILE A 49 -12.37 -8.25 14.55
CA ILE A 49 -13.55 -9.10 14.81
C ILE A 49 -14.78 -8.49 14.14
N ALA A 50 -15.09 -7.21 14.40
CA ALA A 50 -16.29 -6.56 13.86
C ALA A 50 -16.29 -6.56 12.33
N SER A 51 -15.19 -6.19 11.69
CA SER A 51 -15.08 -6.11 10.22
C SER A 51 -15.07 -7.51 9.58
N SER A 52 -14.33 -8.48 10.15
CA SER A 52 -14.30 -9.85 9.62
C SER A 52 -15.63 -10.57 9.75
N VAL A 53 -16.32 -10.43 10.90
CA VAL A 53 -17.66 -11.01 11.09
C VAL A 53 -18.65 -10.43 10.07
N SER A 54 -18.60 -9.12 9.80
CA SER A 54 -19.45 -8.50 8.78
C SER A 54 -19.21 -9.09 7.39
N VAL A 55 -17.95 -9.28 7.00
CA VAL A 55 -17.59 -9.92 5.71
C VAL A 55 -18.01 -11.37 5.67
N ILE A 56 -17.81 -12.14 6.75
CA ILE A 56 -18.24 -13.55 6.84
C ILE A 56 -19.75 -13.66 6.63
N ILE A 57 -20.54 -12.82 7.30
CA ILE A 57 -22.00 -12.80 7.15
C ILE A 57 -22.39 -12.48 5.70
N LEU A 58 -21.79 -11.45 5.10
CA LEU A 58 -22.07 -11.06 3.71
C LEU A 58 -21.74 -12.19 2.73
N VAL A 59 -20.57 -12.80 2.86
CA VAL A 59 -20.13 -13.91 2.02
C VAL A 59 -21.03 -15.13 2.20
N TYR A 60 -21.38 -15.47 3.46
CA TYR A 60 -22.29 -16.58 3.74
C TYR A 60 -23.68 -16.34 3.15
N LEU A 61 -24.28 -15.17 3.36
CA LEU A 61 -25.59 -14.84 2.81
C LEU A 61 -25.60 -14.82 1.28
N SER A 62 -24.48 -14.42 0.65
CA SER A 62 -24.38 -14.43 -0.82
C SER A 62 -24.19 -15.83 -1.39
N SER A 63 -23.71 -16.81 -0.60
CA SER A 63 -23.43 -18.17 -1.08
C SER A 63 -24.66 -18.95 -1.56
N PHE A 64 -25.86 -18.50 -1.19
CA PHE A 64 -27.13 -19.07 -1.70
C PHE A 64 -27.40 -18.74 -3.18
N ASN A 65 -26.67 -17.76 -3.77
CA ASN A 65 -26.75 -17.42 -5.18
C ASN A 65 -25.35 -17.20 -5.75
N ALA A 66 -24.93 -18.08 -6.64
CA ALA A 66 -23.56 -18.09 -7.19
C ALA A 66 -23.18 -16.75 -7.89
N PHE A 67 -24.14 -16.10 -8.55
CA PHE A 67 -23.92 -14.83 -9.23
C PHE A 67 -23.67 -13.69 -8.22
N ILE A 68 -24.52 -13.59 -7.20
CA ILE A 68 -24.35 -12.60 -6.13
C ILE A 68 -23.05 -12.85 -5.36
N PHE A 69 -22.76 -14.11 -5.08
CA PHE A 69 -21.51 -14.50 -4.43
C PHE A 69 -20.29 -14.03 -5.23
N PHE A 70 -20.23 -14.32 -6.52
CA PHE A 70 -19.12 -13.94 -7.38
C PHE A 70 -18.92 -12.42 -7.43
N ILE A 71 -20.02 -11.65 -7.54
CA ILE A 71 -19.96 -10.17 -7.53
C ILE A 71 -19.41 -9.66 -6.19
N LEU A 72 -20.00 -10.08 -5.06
CA LEU A 72 -19.55 -9.63 -3.74
C LEU A 72 -18.13 -10.05 -3.43
N PHE A 73 -17.75 -11.29 -3.76
CA PHE A 73 -16.40 -11.78 -3.62
C PHE A 73 -15.41 -10.88 -4.38
N THR A 74 -15.71 -10.58 -5.64
CA THR A 74 -14.87 -9.74 -6.48
C THR A 74 -14.78 -8.30 -5.95
N LEU A 75 -15.88 -7.71 -5.52
CA LEU A 75 -15.93 -6.35 -4.98
C LEU A 75 -15.15 -6.23 -3.67
N ILE A 76 -15.33 -7.17 -2.73
CA ILE A 76 -14.60 -7.16 -1.46
C ILE A 76 -13.09 -7.34 -1.73
N LEU A 77 -12.73 -8.30 -2.58
CA LEU A 77 -11.32 -8.52 -2.91
C LEU A 77 -10.71 -7.32 -3.65
N SER A 78 -11.41 -6.72 -4.61
CA SER A 78 -10.90 -5.54 -5.32
C SER A 78 -10.72 -4.33 -4.41
N SER A 79 -11.49 -4.20 -3.34
CA SER A 79 -11.34 -3.11 -2.38
C SER A 79 -10.11 -3.25 -1.47
N THR A 80 -9.43 -4.41 -1.49
CA THR A 80 -8.20 -4.59 -0.69
C THR A 80 -6.98 -3.95 -1.32
N PHE A 81 -7.04 -3.56 -2.59
CA PHE A 81 -5.97 -2.87 -3.30
C PHE A 81 -6.47 -1.66 -4.07
N SER A 82 -5.58 -0.74 -4.41
CA SER A 82 -5.87 0.52 -5.09
C SER A 82 -4.70 0.87 -6.02
N ILE A 83 -4.90 0.66 -7.32
CA ILE A 83 -3.88 0.97 -8.35
C ILE A 83 -4.17 2.33 -8.97
N LYS A 84 -5.42 2.49 -9.47
CA LYS A 84 -5.80 3.68 -10.23
C LYS A 84 -5.66 4.94 -9.39
N MET A 85 -6.26 4.97 -8.20
CA MET A 85 -6.18 6.12 -7.31
C MET A 85 -4.73 6.47 -6.94
N LEU A 86 -3.90 5.46 -6.63
CA LEU A 86 -2.48 5.69 -6.31
C LEU A 86 -1.74 6.39 -7.45
N LEU A 87 -1.92 5.91 -8.69
CA LEU A 87 -1.24 6.47 -9.86
C LEU A 87 -1.81 7.82 -10.26
N ASP A 88 -3.14 7.96 -10.26
CA ASP A 88 -3.82 9.20 -10.64
C ASP A 88 -3.50 10.33 -9.67
N THR A 89 -3.35 10.04 -8.37
CA THR A 89 -3.00 11.05 -7.39
C THR A 89 -1.62 11.65 -7.66
N ALA A 90 -0.62 10.82 -8.00
CA ALA A 90 0.71 11.32 -8.38
C ALA A 90 0.68 12.15 -9.68
N ILE A 91 -0.11 11.72 -10.68
CA ILE A 91 -0.29 12.44 -11.94
C ILE A 91 -0.99 13.79 -11.71
N ASN A 92 -1.97 13.84 -10.80
CA ASN A 92 -2.65 15.08 -10.46
C ASN A 92 -1.68 16.09 -9.82
N VAL A 93 -0.81 15.65 -8.88
CA VAL A 93 0.23 16.54 -8.33
C VAL A 93 1.16 17.06 -9.41
N GLU A 94 1.58 16.22 -10.37
CA GLU A 94 2.40 16.65 -11.51
C GLU A 94 1.70 17.70 -12.37
N THR A 95 0.40 17.51 -12.59
CA THR A 95 -0.40 18.44 -13.40
C THR A 95 -0.58 19.77 -12.66
N ASP A 96 -0.96 19.72 -11.39
CA ASP A 96 -1.14 20.91 -10.55
C ASP A 96 0.17 21.69 -10.43
N LEU A 97 1.33 20.99 -10.30
CA LEU A 97 2.64 21.63 -10.16
C LEU A 97 3.08 22.37 -11.44
N LYS A 98 2.63 21.91 -12.61
CA LYS A 98 2.85 22.60 -13.88
C LYS A 98 2.01 23.87 -14.03
N GLU A 99 0.89 23.97 -13.31
CA GLU A 99 -0.02 25.11 -13.36
C GLU A 99 0.24 26.10 -12.24
N ASP A 100 0.29 25.62 -10.99
CA ASP A 100 0.34 26.44 -9.77
C ASP A 100 0.93 25.62 -8.61
N ILE A 101 2.00 26.14 -8.01
CA ILE A 101 2.67 25.49 -6.87
C ILE A 101 1.77 25.37 -5.63
N ASP A 102 0.86 26.31 -5.40
CA ASP A 102 -0.03 26.26 -4.22
C ASP A 102 -1.11 25.18 -4.38
N LYS A 103 -1.62 24.98 -5.60
CA LYS A 103 -2.47 23.81 -5.92
C LYS A 103 -1.72 22.51 -5.67
N ALA A 104 -0.48 22.40 -6.11
CA ALA A 104 0.34 21.22 -5.90
C ALA A 104 0.65 20.98 -4.41
N ARG A 105 0.90 22.02 -3.63
CA ARG A 105 1.04 21.94 -2.16
C ARG A 105 -0.21 21.37 -1.50
N GLN A 106 -1.38 21.82 -1.93
CA GLN A 106 -2.65 21.26 -1.47
C GLN A 106 -2.82 19.81 -1.89
N ALA A 107 -2.54 19.45 -3.15
CA ALA A 107 -2.63 18.09 -3.63
C ALA A 107 -1.69 17.15 -2.87
N VAL A 108 -0.43 17.54 -2.65
CA VAL A 108 0.53 16.70 -1.92
C VAL A 108 0.20 16.59 -0.43
N SER A 109 -0.53 17.53 0.17
CA SER A 109 -0.97 17.45 1.57
C SER A 109 -1.88 16.24 1.84
N TYR A 110 -2.56 15.72 0.83
CA TYR A 110 -3.34 14.48 0.94
C TYR A 110 -2.48 13.20 0.88
N LEU A 111 -1.21 13.33 0.46
CA LEU A 111 -0.30 12.21 0.31
C LEU A 111 0.66 12.04 1.50
N VAL A 112 0.95 13.13 2.20
CA VAL A 112 1.98 13.16 3.24
C VAL A 112 1.46 13.76 4.53
N SER A 113 2.00 13.32 5.66
CA SER A 113 1.63 13.81 7.00
C SER A 113 2.43 15.03 7.48
N ARG A 114 3.35 15.55 6.64
CA ARG A 114 4.15 16.75 6.94
C ARG A 114 3.45 18.02 6.49
N ASN A 115 3.83 19.17 7.07
CA ASN A 115 3.39 20.47 6.56
C ASN A 115 3.87 20.67 5.12
N THR A 116 2.98 21.09 4.24
CA THR A 116 3.24 21.28 2.81
C THR A 116 3.25 22.73 2.37
N ASP A 117 2.88 23.68 3.25
CA ASP A 117 2.66 25.09 2.90
C ASP A 117 3.92 25.78 2.34
N GLU A 118 5.10 25.37 2.79
CA GLU A 118 6.38 25.96 2.43
C GLU A 118 7.27 25.05 1.56
N LEU A 119 6.72 23.92 1.05
CA LEU A 119 7.50 23.02 0.21
C LEU A 119 7.88 23.70 -1.10
N THR A 120 9.17 23.58 -1.46
CA THR A 120 9.66 23.95 -2.81
C THR A 120 9.17 22.95 -3.84
N GLU A 121 9.27 23.31 -5.13
CA GLU A 121 8.95 22.42 -6.25
C GLU A 121 9.67 21.06 -6.10
N GLU A 122 10.98 21.08 -5.85
CA GLU A 122 11.79 19.87 -5.66
C GLU A 122 11.27 19.00 -4.50
N HIS A 123 10.87 19.61 -3.37
CA HIS A 123 10.35 18.89 -2.23
C HIS A 123 8.94 18.31 -2.49
N ILE A 124 8.12 18.97 -3.31
CA ILE A 124 6.81 18.45 -3.74
C ILE A 124 7.01 17.22 -4.63
N VAL A 125 7.94 17.29 -5.61
CA VAL A 125 8.27 16.15 -6.45
C VAL A 125 8.83 14.99 -5.64
N SER A 126 9.79 15.25 -4.75
CA SER A 126 10.33 14.23 -3.83
C SER A 126 9.23 13.57 -3.01
N ALA A 127 8.37 14.37 -2.35
CA ALA A 127 7.28 13.87 -1.54
C ALA A 127 6.28 13.01 -2.33
N THR A 128 6.00 13.40 -3.57
CA THR A 128 5.09 12.67 -4.47
C THR A 128 5.68 11.32 -4.87
N ILE A 129 6.96 11.30 -5.26
CA ILE A 129 7.66 10.06 -5.61
C ILE A 129 7.82 9.15 -4.40
N GLU A 130 8.17 9.70 -3.22
CA GLU A 130 8.24 8.96 -1.97
C GLU A 130 6.90 8.27 -1.69
N SER A 131 5.80 9.03 -1.64
CA SER A 131 4.47 8.51 -1.34
C SER A 131 4.00 7.48 -2.38
N LEU A 132 4.18 7.76 -3.67
CA LEU A 132 3.82 6.84 -4.74
C LEU A 132 4.54 5.50 -4.58
N THR A 133 5.86 5.54 -4.45
CA THR A 133 6.69 4.32 -4.44
C THR A 133 6.57 3.54 -3.13
N GLU A 134 6.39 4.20 -1.98
CA GLU A 134 6.07 3.56 -0.71
C GLU A 134 4.75 2.81 -0.80
N ASN A 135 3.69 3.49 -1.25
CA ASN A 135 2.34 2.95 -1.27
C ASN A 135 2.11 1.85 -2.33
N ILE A 136 3.01 1.60 -3.29
CA ILE A 136 2.95 0.41 -4.15
C ILE A 136 2.90 -0.86 -3.30
N THR A 137 3.71 -0.92 -2.24
CA THR A 137 3.75 -2.07 -1.33
C THR A 137 2.39 -2.27 -0.66
N ASP A 138 1.89 -1.25 -0.01
CA ASP A 138 0.70 -1.31 0.83
C ASP A 138 -0.60 -1.41 0.03
N SER A 139 -0.66 -0.69 -1.09
CA SER A 139 -1.87 -0.61 -1.90
C SER A 139 -2.02 -1.75 -2.90
N TYR A 140 -0.95 -2.50 -3.20
CA TYR A 140 -1.03 -3.55 -4.20
C TYR A 140 -0.21 -4.81 -3.89
N ILE A 141 1.11 -4.68 -3.68
CA ILE A 141 2.00 -5.85 -3.60
C ILE A 141 1.61 -6.73 -2.41
N SER A 142 1.41 -6.15 -1.22
CA SER A 142 1.09 -6.91 -0.02
C SER A 142 -0.26 -7.62 -0.07
N PRO A 143 -1.39 -6.97 -0.41
CA PRO A 143 -2.66 -7.69 -0.48
C PRO A 143 -2.64 -8.81 -1.54
N VAL A 144 -2.01 -8.61 -2.70
CA VAL A 144 -1.89 -9.64 -3.74
C VAL A 144 -0.93 -10.76 -3.31
N PHE A 145 0.15 -10.45 -2.60
CA PHE A 145 1.04 -11.44 -2.00
C PHE A 145 0.31 -12.35 -1.01
N TYR A 146 -0.51 -11.77 -0.14
CA TYR A 146 -1.31 -12.56 0.81
C TYR A 146 -2.39 -13.37 0.12
N PHE A 147 -3.02 -12.84 -0.93
CA PHE A 147 -3.93 -13.62 -1.77
C PHE A 147 -3.23 -14.82 -2.43
N MET A 148 -2.01 -14.62 -2.94
CA MET A 148 -1.20 -15.71 -3.49
C MET A 148 -0.91 -16.79 -2.45
N ILE A 149 -0.44 -16.41 -1.25
CA ILE A 149 -0.18 -17.38 -0.17
C ILE A 149 -1.44 -18.18 0.17
N CYS A 150 -2.59 -17.51 0.24
CA CYS A 150 -3.86 -18.18 0.51
C CYS A 150 -4.24 -19.14 -0.63
N SER A 151 -3.94 -18.79 -1.89
CA SER A 151 -4.22 -19.67 -3.02
C SER A 151 -3.40 -20.97 -2.98
N LEU A 152 -2.21 -20.96 -2.36
CA LEU A 152 -1.44 -22.17 -2.09
C LEU A 152 -2.17 -23.13 -1.15
N ALA A 153 -2.95 -22.62 -0.21
CA ALA A 153 -3.77 -23.46 0.66
C ALA A 153 -4.81 -24.28 -0.13
N GLY A 154 -5.21 -23.80 -1.32
CA GLY A 154 -6.10 -24.53 -2.23
C GLY A 154 -5.60 -25.88 -2.72
N ILE A 155 -4.29 -26.12 -2.61
CA ILE A 155 -3.69 -27.44 -2.89
C ILE A 155 -4.15 -28.47 -1.85
N PHE A 156 -4.33 -28.03 -0.61
CA PHE A 156 -4.63 -28.91 0.53
C PHE A 156 -6.09 -28.81 0.98
N ILE A 157 -6.76 -27.71 0.69
CA ILE A 157 -8.11 -27.39 1.16
C ILE A 157 -9.07 -27.34 -0.02
N HIS A 158 -9.79 -28.44 -0.26
CA HIS A 158 -10.81 -28.55 -1.30
C HIS A 158 -12.22 -28.34 -0.72
N SER A 159 -12.46 -27.19 -0.09
CA SER A 159 -13.74 -26.90 0.55
C SER A 159 -14.10 -25.43 0.46
N TYR A 160 -15.37 -25.11 0.78
CA TYR A 160 -15.81 -23.72 0.89
C TYR A 160 -14.98 -22.89 1.88
N LEU A 161 -14.28 -23.52 2.84
CA LEU A 161 -13.36 -22.85 3.75
C LEU A 161 -12.26 -22.07 3.00
N LEU A 162 -11.78 -22.58 1.87
CA LEU A 162 -10.79 -21.89 1.04
C LEU A 162 -11.28 -20.52 0.57
N LEU A 163 -12.54 -20.41 0.17
CA LEU A 163 -13.13 -19.14 -0.29
C LEU A 163 -13.12 -18.08 0.80
N PHE A 164 -13.40 -18.49 2.05
CA PHE A 164 -13.32 -17.58 3.21
C PHE A 164 -11.87 -17.16 3.46
N ILE A 165 -10.90 -18.07 3.38
CA ILE A 165 -9.47 -17.78 3.55
C ILE A 165 -9.00 -16.79 2.50
N LEU A 166 -9.35 -17.02 1.22
CA LEU A 166 -8.96 -16.17 0.09
C LEU A 166 -9.47 -14.72 0.21
N ILE A 167 -10.58 -14.51 0.89
CA ILE A 167 -11.14 -13.17 1.14
C ILE A 167 -10.61 -12.58 2.45
N LEU A 168 -10.69 -13.33 3.53
CA LEU A 168 -10.45 -12.81 4.87
C LEU A 168 -8.99 -12.42 5.12
N ILE A 169 -8.02 -13.14 4.56
CA ILE A 169 -6.62 -12.83 4.83
C ILE A 169 -6.20 -11.52 4.14
N PRO A 170 -6.42 -11.29 2.83
CA PRO A 170 -6.14 -9.99 2.22
C PRO A 170 -6.98 -8.86 2.83
N PHE A 171 -8.23 -9.13 3.22
CA PHE A 171 -9.09 -8.15 3.87
C PHE A 171 -8.57 -7.76 5.27
N ASN A 172 -8.12 -8.72 6.09
CA ASN A 172 -7.49 -8.42 7.38
C ASN A 172 -6.15 -7.69 7.21
N TYR A 173 -5.34 -8.05 6.21
CA TYR A 173 -4.19 -7.23 5.86
C TYR A 173 -4.59 -5.76 5.67
N ARG A 174 -5.66 -5.51 4.90
CA ARG A 174 -6.14 -4.14 4.68
C ARG A 174 -6.66 -3.46 5.95
N ILE A 175 -7.25 -4.22 6.88
CA ILE A 175 -7.63 -3.69 8.20
C ILE A 175 -6.40 -3.23 8.97
N PHE A 176 -5.32 -4.04 9.05
CA PHE A 176 -4.10 -3.68 9.76
C PHE A 176 -3.42 -2.47 9.14
N ASN A 177 -3.31 -2.42 7.83
CA ASN A 177 -2.77 -1.29 7.09
C ASN A 177 -3.59 0.00 7.33
N THR A 178 -4.93 -0.08 7.33
CA THR A 178 -5.81 1.06 7.63
C THR A 178 -5.68 1.51 9.09
N LEU A 179 -5.55 0.57 10.03
CA LEU A 179 -5.30 0.86 11.43
C LEU A 179 -3.98 1.63 11.60
N ASP A 180 -2.90 1.16 10.99
CA ASP A 180 -1.61 1.86 11.03
C ASP A 180 -1.72 3.28 10.46
N ALA A 181 -2.32 3.43 9.29
CA ALA A 181 -2.54 4.73 8.65
C ALA A 181 -3.36 5.71 9.53
N MET A 182 -4.28 5.21 10.37
CA MET A 182 -5.15 6.06 11.20
C MET A 182 -4.62 6.32 12.61
N VAL A 183 -3.80 5.42 13.17
CA VAL A 183 -3.35 5.53 14.57
C VAL A 183 -1.87 5.25 14.77
N GLY A 184 -1.11 4.82 13.76
CA GLY A 184 0.30 4.42 13.87
C GLY A 184 1.29 5.57 14.10
N TYR A 185 0.81 6.82 14.09
CA TYR A 185 1.68 7.99 14.30
C TYR A 185 2.24 8.06 15.73
N LYS A 186 3.51 8.48 15.85
CA LYS A 186 4.22 8.60 17.13
C LYS A 186 3.94 9.95 17.82
N THR A 187 2.67 10.34 17.93
CA THR A 187 2.25 11.48 18.75
C THR A 187 1.93 11.04 20.16
N ASP A 188 2.01 11.94 21.15
CA ASP A 188 1.73 11.63 22.56
C ASP A 188 0.34 10.98 22.74
N GLU A 189 -0.63 11.38 21.94
CA GLU A 189 -1.99 10.85 21.96
C GLU A 189 -2.05 9.42 21.40
N LEU A 190 -1.32 9.11 20.33
CA LEU A 190 -1.46 7.88 19.55
C LEU A 190 -0.40 6.84 19.87
N ILE A 191 0.71 7.19 20.51
CA ILE A 191 1.86 6.31 20.73
C ILE A 191 1.52 4.98 21.43
N ASN A 192 0.52 4.99 22.30
CA ASN A 192 0.09 3.78 22.99
C ASN A 192 -0.91 2.97 22.17
N ILE A 193 -1.95 3.61 21.64
CA ILE A 193 -3.02 2.95 20.89
C ILE A 193 -2.54 2.51 19.49
N GLY A 194 -1.60 3.23 18.88
CA GLY A 194 -1.01 2.90 17.58
C GLY A 194 0.11 1.86 17.63
N PHE A 195 0.63 1.54 18.83
CA PHE A 195 1.79 0.65 18.94
C PHE A 195 1.55 -0.75 18.35
N VAL A 196 0.42 -1.37 18.68
CA VAL A 196 0.11 -2.74 18.22
C VAL A 196 -0.22 -2.76 16.72
N PRO A 197 -1.12 -1.88 16.19
CA PRO A 197 -1.35 -1.79 14.75
C PRO A 197 -0.07 -1.59 13.94
N ALA A 198 0.77 -0.60 14.30
CA ALA A 198 2.01 -0.30 13.60
C ALA A 198 2.98 -1.49 13.59
N LYS A 199 3.07 -2.23 14.70
CA LYS A 199 3.93 -3.43 14.75
C LYS A 199 3.41 -4.58 13.90
N ILE A 200 2.11 -4.77 13.84
CA ILE A 200 1.51 -5.79 12.97
C ILE A 200 1.73 -5.42 11.50
N ASP A 201 1.50 -4.16 11.12
CA ASP A 201 1.74 -3.67 9.77
C ASP A 201 3.22 -3.82 9.37
N ASP A 202 4.16 -3.43 10.26
CA ASP A 202 5.61 -3.63 10.06
C ASP A 202 5.95 -5.10 9.75
N ILE A 203 5.35 -6.06 10.47
CA ILE A 203 5.58 -7.51 10.29
C ILE A 203 4.96 -8.00 8.98
N LEU A 204 3.74 -7.59 8.69
CA LEU A 204 3.03 -8.03 7.49
C LEU A 204 3.69 -7.50 6.22
N ASN A 205 4.22 -6.29 6.24
CA ASN A 205 4.93 -5.70 5.10
C ASN A 205 6.40 -6.12 5.00
N TYR A 206 6.94 -6.88 5.95
CA TYR A 206 8.36 -7.21 5.97
C TYR A 206 8.85 -7.95 4.72
N ILE A 207 8.18 -9.01 4.30
CA ILE A 207 8.54 -9.76 3.08
C ILE A 207 8.07 -9.02 1.82
N PRO A 208 6.79 -8.57 1.73
CA PRO A 208 6.30 -7.88 0.55
C PRO A 208 7.14 -6.67 0.11
N SER A 209 7.61 -5.83 1.04
CA SER A 209 8.40 -4.64 0.71
C SER A 209 9.75 -4.97 0.06
N ARG A 210 10.39 -6.05 0.48
CA ARG A 210 11.65 -6.52 -0.12
C ARG A 210 11.44 -7.04 -1.53
N ILE A 211 10.38 -7.82 -1.72
CA ILE A 211 9.96 -8.28 -3.04
C ILE A 211 9.63 -7.07 -3.92
N ALA A 212 8.85 -6.11 -3.43
CA ALA A 212 8.51 -4.91 -4.16
C ALA A 212 9.75 -4.13 -4.61
N GLY A 213 10.72 -3.90 -3.72
CA GLY A 213 11.98 -3.24 -4.06
C GLY A 213 12.75 -3.95 -5.18
N LEU A 214 12.81 -5.27 -5.16
CA LEU A 214 13.43 -6.06 -6.25
C LEU A 214 12.65 -5.95 -7.56
N PHE A 215 11.31 -5.92 -7.52
CA PHE A 215 10.50 -5.70 -8.71
C PHE A 215 10.63 -4.28 -9.26
N VAL A 216 10.89 -3.26 -8.42
CA VAL A 216 11.26 -1.91 -8.88
C VAL A 216 12.59 -1.95 -9.66
N VAL A 217 13.61 -2.65 -9.16
CA VAL A 217 14.89 -2.85 -9.86
C VAL A 217 14.70 -3.56 -11.21
N LEU A 218 13.87 -4.61 -11.24
CA LEU A 218 13.55 -5.32 -12.48
C LEU A 218 12.81 -4.42 -13.47
N SER A 219 11.89 -3.59 -13.00
CA SER A 219 11.17 -2.61 -13.81
C SER A 219 12.09 -1.55 -14.38
N ALA A 220 13.06 -1.09 -13.59
CA ALA A 220 14.11 -0.17 -14.06
C ALA A 220 14.92 -0.78 -15.20
N PHE A 221 15.29 -2.06 -15.11
CA PHE A 221 15.95 -2.79 -16.19
C PHE A 221 15.09 -2.80 -17.48
N CYS A 222 13.83 -3.16 -17.37
CA CYS A 222 12.92 -3.23 -18.51
C CYS A 222 12.66 -1.85 -19.16
N LEU A 223 12.61 -0.77 -18.36
CA LEU A 223 12.43 0.61 -18.84
C LEU A 223 13.72 1.26 -19.30
N ARG A 224 14.87 0.56 -19.21
CA ARG A 224 16.20 1.11 -19.53
C ARG A 224 16.59 2.29 -18.62
N PHE A 225 16.07 2.32 -17.39
CA PHE A 225 16.56 3.18 -16.32
C PHE A 225 17.81 2.58 -15.70
N ASP A 226 18.49 3.29 -14.80
CA ASP A 226 19.69 2.78 -14.15
C ASP A 226 19.36 1.71 -13.08
N TYR A 227 19.12 0.47 -13.54
CA TYR A 227 18.83 -0.66 -12.64
C TYR A 227 20.01 -1.03 -11.75
N LYS A 228 21.26 -0.75 -12.20
CA LYS A 228 22.47 -1.03 -11.39
C LYS A 228 22.54 -0.09 -10.20
N ASN A 229 22.33 1.20 -10.45
CA ASN A 229 22.23 2.20 -9.39
C ASN A 229 21.00 1.95 -8.51
N SER A 230 19.84 1.59 -9.09
CA SER A 230 18.64 1.17 -8.37
C SER A 230 18.94 0.08 -7.33
N TYR A 231 19.64 -0.99 -7.73
CA TYR A 231 20.04 -2.08 -6.82
C TYR A 231 21.09 -1.65 -5.79
N LYS A 232 22.06 -0.82 -6.20
CA LYS A 232 23.08 -0.26 -5.30
C LYS A 232 22.42 0.56 -4.18
N ILE A 233 21.53 1.49 -4.54
CA ILE A 233 20.83 2.37 -3.61
C ILE A 233 19.85 1.59 -2.73
N LEU A 234 19.11 0.62 -3.29
CA LEU A 234 18.29 -0.31 -2.52
C LEU A 234 19.08 -0.95 -1.37
N LYS A 235 20.28 -1.47 -1.65
CA LYS A 235 21.11 -2.15 -0.62
C LYS A 235 21.67 -1.18 0.41
N ARG A 236 22.01 0.03 0.00
CA ARG A 236 22.63 1.05 0.85
C ARG A 236 21.61 1.76 1.74
N ASP A 237 20.48 2.20 1.16
CA ASP A 237 19.61 3.21 1.77
C ASP A 237 18.26 2.66 2.26
N ALA A 238 17.84 1.48 1.85
CA ALA A 238 16.50 0.97 2.18
C ALA A 238 16.19 0.92 3.69
N ARG A 239 17.20 0.91 4.53
CA ARG A 239 17.05 0.85 6.00
C ARG A 239 17.22 2.21 6.70
N ASN A 240 17.38 3.28 5.94
CA ASN A 240 17.53 4.63 6.49
C ASN A 240 16.18 5.25 6.91
N CYS A 241 15.07 4.63 6.54
CA CYS A 241 13.72 5.10 6.90
C CYS A 241 13.32 4.63 8.31
N PRO A 242 12.44 5.41 9.00
CA PRO A 242 11.92 5.03 10.32
C PRO A 242 11.09 3.74 10.31
N SER A 243 10.36 3.45 9.22
CA SER A 243 9.71 2.16 8.98
C SER A 243 10.74 1.17 8.44
N PRO A 244 10.72 -0.10 8.90
CA PRO A 244 11.61 -1.13 8.39
C PRO A 244 11.30 -1.55 6.95
N ASN A 245 10.23 -1.02 6.35
CA ASN A 245 9.66 -1.46 5.08
C ASN A 245 9.67 -0.40 3.98
N SER A 246 9.32 0.84 4.30
CA SER A 246 9.07 1.91 3.32
C SER A 246 10.26 2.23 2.41
N GLY A 247 11.48 2.17 2.95
CA GLY A 247 12.68 2.51 2.20
C GLY A 247 13.01 1.57 1.04
N PHE A 248 12.47 0.35 0.99
CA PHE A 248 12.86 -0.61 -0.06
C PHE A 248 12.43 -0.15 -1.45
N THR A 249 11.20 0.26 -1.62
CA THR A 249 10.68 0.75 -2.89
C THR A 249 11.15 2.17 -3.19
N MET A 250 11.19 3.05 -2.19
CA MET A 250 11.67 4.43 -2.34
C MET A 250 13.13 4.49 -2.75
N ALA A 251 14.02 3.76 -2.07
CA ALA A 251 15.45 3.74 -2.39
C ALA A 251 15.70 3.13 -3.78
N SER A 252 14.99 2.06 -4.15
CA SER A 252 15.09 1.49 -5.50
C SER A 252 14.67 2.50 -6.57
N ALA A 253 13.60 3.26 -6.34
CA ALA A 253 13.12 4.26 -7.28
C ALA A 253 14.07 5.44 -7.38
N ALA A 254 14.60 5.95 -6.25
CA ALA A 254 15.62 6.99 -6.22
C ALA A 254 16.84 6.62 -7.07
N GLY A 255 17.36 5.41 -6.89
CA GLY A 255 18.47 4.91 -7.68
C GLY A 255 18.13 4.67 -9.14
N ALA A 256 16.92 4.21 -9.46
CA ALA A 256 16.48 3.98 -10.85
C ALA A 256 16.35 5.28 -11.65
N LEU A 257 15.90 6.35 -10.99
CA LEU A 257 15.67 7.67 -11.57
C LEU A 257 16.90 8.58 -11.47
N ASP A 258 17.95 8.11 -10.78
CA ASP A 258 19.21 8.82 -10.52
C ASP A 258 18.99 10.18 -9.81
N ILE A 259 18.07 10.19 -8.84
CA ILE A 259 17.67 11.36 -8.06
C ILE A 259 17.87 11.11 -6.57
N GLN A 260 17.88 12.21 -5.80
CA GLN A 260 17.87 12.16 -4.34
C GLN A 260 16.49 12.49 -3.81
N LEU A 261 15.89 11.58 -3.03
CA LEU A 261 14.65 11.81 -2.31
C LEU A 261 14.97 12.29 -0.89
N ILE A 262 14.35 13.38 -0.47
CA ILE A 262 14.64 14.05 0.80
C ILE A 262 13.36 14.25 1.60
N LYS A 263 13.33 13.65 2.80
CA LYS A 263 12.39 14.01 3.84
C LYS A 263 13.18 14.73 4.95
N LEU A 264 13.01 16.06 5.02
CA LEU A 264 13.75 16.92 5.94
C LEU A 264 13.72 16.33 7.36
N ASP A 265 14.84 16.40 8.04
CA ASP A 265 15.07 15.92 9.42
C ASP A 265 14.76 14.42 9.65
N THR A 266 14.53 13.64 8.56
CA THR A 266 14.14 12.23 8.71
C THR A 266 15.06 11.28 7.95
N TYR A 267 15.18 11.41 6.63
CA TYR A 267 16.03 10.57 5.80
C TYR A 267 16.41 11.21 4.46
N ILE A 268 17.46 10.68 3.88
CA ILE A 268 17.90 10.95 2.51
C ILE A 268 18.11 9.59 1.82
N LEU A 269 17.55 9.43 0.62
CA LEU A 269 17.67 8.23 -0.21
C LEU A 269 18.16 8.59 -1.61
N GLY A 270 19.12 7.83 -2.13
CA GLY A 270 19.73 8.10 -3.43
C GLY A 270 20.92 9.06 -3.37
N ASP A 271 21.45 9.33 -4.55
CA ASP A 271 22.59 10.23 -4.74
C ASP A 271 22.12 11.51 -5.46
N ASN A 272 22.71 12.66 -5.12
CA ASN A 272 22.39 13.93 -5.77
C ASN A 272 23.18 14.08 -7.08
N ASN A 273 22.88 13.21 -8.06
CA ASN A 273 23.57 13.19 -9.35
C ASN A 273 22.95 14.15 -10.36
N LYS A 274 21.65 14.42 -10.24
CA LYS A 274 20.93 15.41 -11.02
C LYS A 274 19.90 16.13 -10.16
N ASN A 275 19.51 17.33 -10.56
CA ASN A 275 18.39 18.02 -9.96
C ASN A 275 17.10 17.23 -10.21
N ILE A 276 16.25 17.19 -9.22
CA ILE A 276 14.93 16.57 -9.31
C ILE A 276 14.00 17.50 -10.11
N GLU A 277 13.25 16.95 -11.06
CA GLU A 277 12.41 17.70 -11.98
C GLU A 277 10.96 17.20 -11.93
N ILE A 278 10.01 18.04 -12.35
CA ILE A 278 8.57 17.68 -12.37
C ILE A 278 8.32 16.38 -13.16
N ASN A 279 9.03 16.18 -14.28
CA ASN A 279 8.88 15.00 -15.12
C ASN A 279 9.39 13.70 -14.47
N ASP A 280 10.12 13.78 -13.34
CA ASP A 280 10.50 12.60 -12.57
C ASP A 280 9.28 11.92 -11.92
N ILE A 281 8.19 12.66 -11.68
CA ILE A 281 6.91 12.08 -11.25
C ILE A 281 6.36 11.14 -12.32
N SER A 282 6.28 11.59 -13.58
CA SER A 282 5.87 10.73 -14.71
C SER A 282 6.75 9.49 -14.86
N SER A 283 8.06 9.63 -14.63
CA SER A 283 9.01 8.52 -14.69
C SER A 283 8.78 7.53 -13.54
N ALA A 284 8.52 8.02 -12.32
CA ALA A 284 8.14 7.20 -11.18
C ALA A 284 6.79 6.49 -11.39
N VAL A 285 5.82 7.15 -12.02
CA VAL A 285 4.53 6.54 -12.39
C VAL A 285 4.73 5.40 -13.40
N LYS A 286 5.58 5.57 -14.42
CA LYS A 286 5.92 4.50 -15.38
C LYS A 286 6.59 3.33 -14.69
N LEU A 287 7.55 3.61 -13.81
CA LEU A 287 8.26 2.60 -13.01
C LEU A 287 7.28 1.82 -12.13
N SER A 288 6.37 2.52 -11.45
CA SER A 288 5.35 1.93 -10.59
C SER A 288 4.35 1.06 -11.36
N LYS A 289 3.84 1.55 -12.49
CA LYS A 289 2.96 0.78 -13.38
C LYS A 289 3.59 -0.54 -13.84
N LEU A 290 4.85 -0.47 -14.26
CA LEU A 290 5.55 -1.69 -14.71
C LEU A 290 5.84 -2.62 -13.53
N THR A 291 6.18 -2.10 -12.36
CA THR A 291 6.38 -2.90 -11.14
C THR A 291 5.12 -3.71 -10.78
N ILE A 292 3.96 -3.06 -10.80
CA ILE A 292 2.65 -3.69 -10.57
C ILE A 292 2.40 -4.78 -11.62
N LEU A 293 2.62 -4.47 -12.90
CA LEU A 293 2.41 -5.41 -14.01
C LEU A 293 3.31 -6.64 -13.89
N LEU A 294 4.61 -6.44 -13.71
CA LEU A 294 5.57 -7.56 -13.62
C LEU A 294 5.30 -8.44 -12.39
N PHE A 295 4.97 -7.84 -11.25
CA PHE A 295 4.57 -8.59 -10.08
C PHE A 295 3.31 -9.40 -10.33
N THR A 296 2.28 -8.81 -10.95
CA THR A 296 1.04 -9.51 -11.33
C THR A 296 1.32 -10.71 -12.22
N LEU A 297 2.12 -10.51 -13.27
CA LEU A 297 2.47 -11.59 -14.20
C LEU A 297 3.24 -12.70 -13.51
N ALA A 298 4.18 -12.36 -12.61
CA ALA A 298 4.92 -13.35 -11.83
C ALA A 298 4.00 -14.18 -10.93
N ILE A 299 3.01 -13.55 -10.26
CA ILE A 299 2.03 -14.24 -9.42
C ILE A 299 1.14 -15.16 -10.26
N ILE A 300 0.62 -14.67 -11.38
CA ILE A 300 -0.21 -15.49 -12.30
C ILE A 300 0.58 -16.71 -12.79
N LEU A 301 1.81 -16.50 -13.26
CA LEU A 301 2.67 -17.58 -13.73
C LEU A 301 2.96 -18.57 -12.61
N PHE A 302 3.27 -18.10 -11.42
CA PHE A 302 3.52 -18.94 -10.25
C PHE A 302 2.32 -19.83 -9.92
N ILE A 303 1.10 -19.26 -9.88
CA ILE A 303 -0.13 -20.00 -9.62
C ILE A 303 -0.38 -21.04 -10.72
N ILE A 304 -0.22 -20.67 -12.01
CA ILE A 304 -0.41 -21.59 -13.14
C ILE A 304 0.56 -22.77 -13.04
N ILE A 305 1.86 -22.50 -12.84
CA ILE A 305 2.88 -23.55 -12.72
C ILE A 305 2.52 -24.49 -11.57
N LEU A 306 2.12 -23.94 -10.44
CA LEU A 306 1.76 -24.73 -9.27
C LEU A 306 0.60 -25.69 -9.54
N TYR A 307 -0.49 -25.22 -10.18
CA TYR A 307 -1.66 -26.03 -10.49
C TYR A 307 -1.49 -26.98 -11.71
N VAL A 308 -0.43 -26.79 -12.50
CA VAL A 308 -0.10 -27.72 -13.62
C VAL A 308 0.81 -28.87 -13.15
N ILE A 309 1.66 -28.60 -12.13
CA ILE A 309 2.63 -29.59 -11.65
C ILE A 309 2.00 -30.52 -10.58
N LEU A 310 1.00 -30.03 -9.85
CA LEU A 310 0.29 -30.75 -8.79
C LEU A 310 -0.98 -31.43 -9.31
#